data_2e5ce05560965a6a34d121f4e0945b2a
#
_entry.id   2e5ce05560965a6a34d121f4e0945b2a
#
_cell.length_a   1.000
_cell.length_b   1.000
_cell.length_c   1.000
_cell.angle_alpha   90.00
_cell.angle_beta   90.00
_cell.angle_gamma   90.00
#
_symmetry.space_group_name_H-M   'P 1'
#
loop_
_entity.id
_entity.type
_entity.pdbx_description
1 polymer ?
#
loop_
_entity_poly.entity_id
_entity_poly.type
_entity_poly.pdbx_seq_one_letter_code
_entity_poly.pdbx_strand_id
1 'polypeptide(L)'
;MVFGEVHIPFWEDSGHFRRTCSVTGLYFWTRDSSRTTSGDTNEDPYTFIGSPIIDGYPMRGKALKDAMRDSFLNYFSNHNHTKIEPYPVIARWRDDIHLTIASIADFQPHVTSGQVPPPANPLCISQPCIRLTDVAAVGRSGRHLTTFEMMAHHAFNRPNDGDVIYWVDQCVRFCDDMLVDTFGINPLEITYVENPWSGGGNAGAALEVIVGGLELATLVFMNLEEHEQGDITIKGLKYREMDLQIIDTGYGLERFCWAAAGTPTIYEAIYPESVSWLKETIGFESMVAGLDLDVETSSLLSELSRLAGILNIDVGTDVESLYIKLVERLDELDIKITVPELKRLTEPLSSIYAIPDHMHALCNMLGDGLIPSNTKAGYLARMLARRICRMKSDLGLEISLLELGKHHMETHLDMVKFMQTEDGILKLLELEELRYHEMLRKGESAVKTAFQEISKEALEVPDEILFRLSEERGITPDMAISISQKLGWDNLSVRVGFSADMADRNAKLTKDAAKNKEKTQILSKNLEKTSQDYYLDTNITDFSANVIHCEKISDSNRSSLSFSNEVEQEPTHMVVLDRTLFYPEGGGQL
;
A
#
# COMPACT_ATOMS: atom_id res chain seq x y z
N MET A 1 24.99 3.63 20.36
CA MET A 1 24.96 4.32 19.03
C MET A 1 24.25 3.39 18.08
N VAL A 2 22.97 3.59 17.89
CA VAL A 2 22.05 2.70 17.10
C VAL A 2 22.51 2.55 15.63
N PHE A 3 23.41 3.39 15.15
CA PHE A 3 23.84 3.45 13.74
C PHE A 3 25.28 2.96 13.50
N GLY A 4 25.98 2.49 14.51
CA GLY A 4 27.32 1.92 14.35
C GLY A 4 27.31 0.57 13.61
N GLU A 5 26.17 -0.10 13.56
CA GLU A 5 26.00 -1.42 12.97
C GLU A 5 26.19 -1.45 11.44
N VAL A 6 25.91 -0.32 10.77
CA VAL A 6 26.09 -0.20 9.30
C VAL A 6 27.51 0.16 8.87
N HIS A 7 28.45 0.33 9.82
CA HIS A 7 29.87 0.52 9.56
C HIS A 7 30.57 -0.84 9.50
N ILE A 8 30.54 -1.48 8.34
CA ILE A 8 30.92 -2.85 8.09
C ILE A 8 32.20 -2.96 7.25
N PRO A 9 32.96 -4.07 7.37
CA PRO A 9 34.16 -4.30 6.57
C PRO A 9 33.96 -4.23 5.07
N PHE A 10 32.78 -4.60 4.58
CA PHE A 10 32.44 -4.57 3.16
C PHE A 10 32.74 -3.23 2.50
N TRP A 11 32.54 -2.11 3.19
CA TRP A 11 32.77 -0.79 2.60
C TRP A 11 34.22 -0.56 2.19
N GLU A 12 35.16 -1.02 3.03
CA GLU A 12 36.60 -0.93 2.72
C GLU A 12 36.97 -1.92 1.62
N ASP A 13 36.51 -3.17 1.70
CA ASP A 13 36.79 -4.24 0.73
C ASP A 13 36.31 -3.87 -0.68
N SER A 14 35.17 -3.19 -0.80
CA SER A 14 34.52 -2.87 -2.07
C SER A 14 34.77 -1.43 -2.56
N GLY A 15 35.56 -0.65 -1.81
CA GLY A 15 35.98 0.70 -2.19
C GLY A 15 34.88 1.76 -2.07
N HIS A 16 33.95 1.59 -1.13
CA HIS A 16 32.94 2.61 -0.84
C HIS A 16 33.49 3.72 0.07
N PHE A 17 32.95 4.92 -0.13
CA PHE A 17 33.21 6.08 0.73
C PHE A 17 31.93 6.49 1.43
N ARG A 18 32.01 6.84 2.70
CA ARG A 18 30.91 7.48 3.42
C ARG A 18 30.89 8.96 3.15
N ARG A 19 29.74 9.49 2.75
CA ARG A 19 29.50 10.90 2.45
C ARG A 19 28.27 11.43 3.14
N THR A 20 28.14 12.74 3.20
CA THR A 20 26.92 13.44 3.64
C THR A 20 26.22 14.01 2.42
N CYS A 21 24.96 13.72 2.23
CA CYS A 21 24.13 14.26 1.17
C CYS A 21 23.99 15.78 1.34
N SER A 22 24.32 16.55 0.28
CA SER A 22 24.28 18.01 0.30
C SER A 22 22.86 18.57 0.44
N VAL A 23 21.84 17.79 0.07
CA VAL A 23 20.43 18.20 0.08
C VAL A 23 19.73 17.77 1.37
N THR A 24 19.84 16.49 1.77
CA THR A 24 19.10 15.92 2.90
C THR A 24 19.89 15.93 4.20
N GLY A 25 21.22 16.03 4.15
CA GLY A 25 22.10 15.89 5.30
C GLY A 25 22.27 14.44 5.80
N LEU A 26 21.62 13.46 5.18
CA LEU A 26 21.77 12.04 5.52
C LEU A 26 23.15 11.52 5.08
N TYR A 27 23.64 10.52 5.77
CA TYR A 27 24.86 9.81 5.36
C TYR A 27 24.53 8.75 4.33
N PHE A 28 25.45 8.58 3.35
CA PHE A 28 25.35 7.53 2.35
C PHE A 28 26.71 6.97 1.96
N TRP A 29 26.73 5.74 1.46
CA TRP A 29 27.91 5.04 0.96
C TRP A 29 27.84 4.92 -0.56
N THR A 30 28.95 5.17 -1.25
CA THR A 30 29.05 5.13 -2.71
C THR A 30 30.46 4.78 -3.15
N ARG A 31 30.59 4.17 -4.34
CA ARG A 31 31.88 3.98 -5.03
C ARG A 31 32.25 5.18 -5.91
N ASP A 32 31.29 6.06 -6.20
CA ASP A 32 31.54 7.26 -6.98
C ASP A 32 32.05 8.41 -6.11
N SER A 33 33.35 8.72 -6.24
CA SER A 33 33.99 9.80 -5.49
C SER A 33 33.49 11.21 -5.86
N SER A 34 32.78 11.38 -6.96
CA SER A 34 32.21 12.66 -7.41
C SER A 34 30.81 12.95 -6.88
N ARG A 35 30.09 11.91 -6.41
CA ARG A 35 28.70 12.02 -5.98
C ARG A 35 28.55 12.88 -4.72
N THR A 36 27.66 13.86 -4.76
CA THR A 36 27.37 14.81 -3.67
C THR A 36 26.01 14.63 -3.03
N THR A 37 25.10 13.92 -3.69
CA THR A 37 23.74 13.61 -3.25
C THR A 37 23.57 12.12 -3.02
N SER A 38 22.55 11.72 -2.23
CA SER A 38 22.19 10.32 -2.02
C SER A 38 21.66 9.63 -3.28
N GLY A 39 21.22 10.39 -4.27
CA GLY A 39 20.74 9.90 -5.55
C GLY A 39 19.21 9.82 -5.66
N ASP A 40 18.47 10.13 -4.60
CA ASP A 40 17.00 10.11 -4.53
C ASP A 40 16.41 11.44 -4.06
N THR A 41 17.19 12.50 -4.13
CA THR A 41 16.77 13.83 -3.71
C THR A 41 15.93 14.52 -4.79
N ASN A 42 15.31 15.64 -4.43
CA ASN A 42 14.62 16.51 -5.38
C ASN A 42 15.52 17.17 -6.43
N GLU A 43 16.82 16.93 -6.40
CA GLU A 43 17.80 17.36 -7.40
C GLU A 43 18.24 16.20 -8.31
N ASP A 44 17.92 14.96 -7.97
CA ASP A 44 18.33 13.76 -8.69
C ASP A 44 17.21 13.27 -9.64
N PRO A 45 17.42 13.38 -10.98
CA PRO A 45 16.46 12.86 -11.94
C PRO A 45 16.54 11.34 -12.07
N TYR A 46 15.48 10.71 -12.57
CA TYR A 46 15.53 9.30 -12.96
C TYR A 46 16.37 9.13 -14.22
N THR A 47 17.58 8.57 -14.07
CA THR A 47 18.53 8.41 -15.19
C THR A 47 18.18 7.24 -16.11
N PHE A 48 17.43 6.24 -15.61
CA PHE A 48 17.05 5.03 -16.34
C PHE A 48 15.90 5.23 -17.34
N ILE A 49 15.13 6.33 -17.26
CA ILE A 49 14.04 6.60 -18.21
C ILE A 49 14.64 6.86 -19.60
N GLY A 50 14.26 6.00 -20.56
CA GLY A 50 14.82 6.03 -21.92
C GLY A 50 16.22 5.40 -22.06
N SER A 51 16.85 4.99 -20.93
CA SER A 51 18.16 4.34 -20.88
C SER A 51 18.18 3.28 -19.78
N PRO A 52 17.58 2.10 -20.00
CA PRO A 52 17.50 1.03 -18.99
C PRO A 52 18.84 0.75 -18.35
N ILE A 53 18.83 0.44 -17.04
CA ILE A 53 20.03 0.11 -16.24
C ILE A 53 20.11 -1.36 -15.87
N ILE A 54 19.12 -2.16 -16.26
CA ILE A 54 19.07 -3.61 -16.11
C ILE A 54 18.78 -4.21 -17.48
N ASP A 55 19.68 -5.06 -17.98
CA ASP A 55 19.59 -5.65 -19.31
C ASP A 55 19.34 -7.17 -19.26
N GLY A 56 18.90 -7.74 -20.39
CA GLY A 56 18.76 -9.20 -20.55
C GLY A 56 17.42 -9.79 -20.12
N TYR A 57 16.44 -8.94 -19.82
CA TYR A 57 15.10 -9.34 -19.42
C TYR A 57 14.04 -9.11 -20.51
N PRO A 58 12.86 -9.76 -20.44
CA PRO A 58 11.72 -9.40 -21.28
C PRO A 58 11.40 -7.91 -21.16
N MET A 59 10.90 -7.30 -22.22
CA MET A 59 10.81 -5.85 -22.26
C MET A 59 9.80 -5.27 -21.26
N ARG A 60 8.63 -5.91 -21.03
CA ARG A 60 7.51 -5.35 -20.24
C ARG A 60 6.53 -6.44 -19.77
N GLY A 61 5.61 -6.02 -18.88
CA GLY A 61 4.43 -6.79 -18.50
C GLY A 61 4.70 -7.99 -17.60
N LYS A 62 3.79 -8.95 -17.62
CA LYS A 62 3.84 -10.13 -16.76
C LYS A 62 5.13 -10.94 -16.92
N ALA A 63 5.60 -11.11 -18.16
CA ALA A 63 6.82 -11.86 -18.44
C ALA A 63 8.07 -11.22 -17.79
N LEU A 64 8.14 -9.89 -17.77
CA LEU A 64 9.21 -9.15 -17.09
C LEU A 64 9.11 -9.35 -15.57
N LYS A 65 7.93 -9.21 -14.98
CA LYS A 65 7.71 -9.42 -13.55
C LYS A 65 8.12 -10.84 -13.13
N ASP A 66 7.68 -11.84 -13.87
CA ASP A 66 7.99 -13.26 -13.58
C ASP A 66 9.50 -13.51 -13.65
N ALA A 67 10.18 -13.03 -14.69
CA ALA A 67 11.62 -13.20 -14.86
C ALA A 67 12.43 -12.51 -13.76
N MET A 68 12.05 -11.28 -13.36
CA MET A 68 12.70 -10.55 -12.25
C MET A 68 12.53 -11.27 -10.92
N ARG A 69 11.30 -11.70 -10.62
CA ARG A 69 10.98 -12.46 -9.40
C ARG A 69 11.78 -13.75 -9.33
N ASP A 70 11.82 -14.50 -10.43
CA ASP A 70 12.55 -15.77 -10.50
C ASP A 70 14.06 -15.56 -10.33
N SER A 71 14.63 -14.51 -10.92
CA SER A 71 16.06 -14.19 -10.75
C SER A 71 16.40 -13.90 -9.29
N PHE A 72 15.57 -13.09 -8.60
CA PHE A 72 15.73 -12.80 -7.19
C PHE A 72 15.64 -14.07 -6.32
N LEU A 73 14.57 -14.82 -6.47
CA LEU A 73 14.31 -16.02 -5.66
C LEU A 73 15.36 -17.11 -5.90
N ASN A 74 15.81 -17.27 -7.15
CA ASN A 74 16.87 -18.23 -7.50
C ASN A 74 18.23 -17.80 -6.94
N TYR A 75 18.56 -16.51 -6.97
CA TYR A 75 19.78 -16.01 -6.35
C TYR A 75 19.84 -16.39 -4.87
N PHE A 76 18.80 -16.08 -4.09
CA PHE A 76 18.78 -16.40 -2.67
C PHE A 76 18.67 -17.90 -2.38
N SER A 77 17.95 -18.66 -3.20
CA SER A 77 17.90 -20.12 -3.08
C SER A 77 19.28 -20.74 -3.28
N ASN A 78 20.07 -20.24 -4.22
CA ASN A 78 21.45 -20.68 -4.44
C ASN A 78 22.38 -20.29 -3.29
N HIS A 79 21.96 -19.32 -2.46
CA HIS A 79 22.67 -18.90 -1.24
C HIS A 79 22.01 -19.45 0.04
N ASN A 80 21.46 -20.67 -0.04
CA ASN A 80 20.88 -21.44 1.07
C ASN A 80 19.64 -20.82 1.75
N HIS A 81 18.93 -19.92 1.09
CA HIS A 81 17.63 -19.44 1.57
C HIS A 81 16.51 -20.37 1.08
N THR A 82 15.60 -20.72 1.96
CA THR A 82 14.42 -21.51 1.59
C THR A 82 13.38 -20.58 0.95
N LYS A 83 13.00 -20.86 -0.29
CA LYS A 83 11.87 -20.18 -0.94
C LYS A 83 10.58 -20.61 -0.27
N ILE A 84 9.78 -19.66 0.19
CA ILE A 84 8.44 -19.90 0.74
C ILE A 84 7.36 -19.26 -0.13
N GLU A 85 6.15 -19.79 -0.05
CA GLU A 85 5.00 -19.23 -0.74
C GLU A 85 4.54 -17.93 -0.07
N PRO A 86 4.02 -16.95 -0.85
CA PRO A 86 3.51 -15.72 -0.29
C PRO A 86 2.26 -15.93 0.56
N TYR A 87 2.07 -15.06 1.53
CA TYR A 87 0.87 -14.98 2.35
C TYR A 87 -0.24 -14.19 1.63
N PRO A 88 -1.51 -14.36 2.04
CA PRO A 88 -2.59 -13.56 1.52
C PRO A 88 -2.39 -12.05 1.74
N VAL A 89 -2.91 -11.22 0.83
CA VAL A 89 -2.89 -9.76 1.00
C VAL A 89 -3.83 -9.29 2.12
N ILE A 90 -4.76 -10.15 2.55
CA ILE A 90 -5.65 -9.89 3.69
C ILE A 90 -5.00 -10.45 4.95
N ALA A 91 -4.53 -9.58 5.83
CA ALA A 91 -3.80 -9.94 7.06
C ALA A 91 -4.73 -10.45 8.17
N ARG A 92 -5.28 -11.67 8.02
CA ARG A 92 -6.23 -12.27 8.99
C ARG A 92 -5.61 -12.73 10.29
N TRP A 93 -4.28 -12.84 10.35
CA TRP A 93 -3.52 -13.26 11.55
C TRP A 93 -3.18 -12.10 12.49
N ARG A 94 -3.56 -10.87 12.14
CA ARG A 94 -3.30 -9.63 12.91
C ARG A 94 -4.58 -8.82 13.06
N ASP A 95 -4.69 -8.13 14.19
CA ASP A 95 -5.83 -7.24 14.47
C ASP A 95 -5.52 -5.75 14.22
N ASP A 96 -4.24 -5.40 14.10
CA ASP A 96 -3.75 -4.02 13.99
C ASP A 96 -3.67 -3.51 12.54
N ILE A 97 -3.58 -4.41 11.57
CA ILE A 97 -3.62 -4.10 10.13
C ILE A 97 -4.69 -4.93 9.41
N HIS A 98 -5.20 -4.41 8.31
CA HIS A 98 -6.18 -5.11 7.48
C HIS A 98 -5.57 -5.77 6.24
N LEU A 99 -4.46 -5.22 5.77
CA LEU A 99 -3.79 -5.60 4.53
C LEU A 99 -2.31 -5.85 4.80
N THR A 100 -1.71 -6.79 4.09
CA THR A 100 -0.28 -7.03 4.11
C THR A 100 0.43 -5.88 3.41
N ILE A 101 1.23 -5.12 4.15
CA ILE A 101 1.88 -3.88 3.68
C ILE A 101 3.39 -4.04 3.41
N ALA A 102 3.97 -5.14 3.86
CA ALA A 102 5.38 -5.50 3.71
C ALA A 102 5.53 -7.00 4.00
N SER A 103 6.60 -7.63 3.52
CA SER A 103 6.89 -9.05 3.76
C SER A 103 7.08 -9.38 5.24
N ILE A 104 7.70 -8.48 6.03
CA ILE A 104 7.86 -8.69 7.48
C ILE A 104 6.53 -8.74 8.23
N ALA A 105 5.46 -8.16 7.69
CA ALA A 105 4.14 -8.21 8.30
C ALA A 105 3.60 -9.64 8.43
N ASP A 106 4.07 -10.56 7.59
CA ASP A 106 3.71 -11.98 7.63
C ASP A 106 4.24 -12.67 8.89
N PHE A 107 5.32 -12.16 9.45
CA PHE A 107 6.02 -12.70 10.61
C PHE A 107 5.73 -11.94 11.91
N GLN A 108 5.18 -10.74 11.80
CA GLN A 108 4.79 -9.90 12.95
C GLN A 108 3.39 -10.24 13.46
N PRO A 109 3.16 -10.20 14.79
CA PRO A 109 4.16 -10.03 15.86
C PRO A 109 4.76 -11.36 16.34
N HIS A 110 4.26 -12.51 15.90
CA HIS A 110 4.48 -13.81 16.54
C HIS A 110 5.89 -14.37 16.33
N VAL A 111 6.44 -14.26 15.10
CA VAL A 111 7.80 -14.72 14.81
C VAL A 111 8.83 -13.68 15.29
N THR A 112 8.53 -12.38 15.07
CA THR A 112 9.44 -11.30 15.48
C THR A 112 9.58 -11.15 16.99
N SER A 113 8.60 -11.60 17.77
CA SER A 113 8.68 -11.71 19.24
C SER A 113 9.33 -13.00 19.74
N GLY A 114 9.65 -13.92 18.84
CA GLY A 114 10.20 -15.24 19.20
C GLY A 114 9.20 -16.24 19.78
N GLN A 115 7.89 -15.93 19.77
CA GLN A 115 6.84 -16.82 20.27
C GLN A 115 6.62 -18.04 19.36
N VAL A 116 6.82 -17.86 18.06
CA VAL A 116 6.67 -18.90 17.04
C VAL A 116 7.95 -18.94 16.20
N PRO A 117 8.49 -20.11 15.84
CA PRO A 117 9.62 -20.18 14.93
C PRO A 117 9.23 -19.72 13.52
N PRO A 118 10.18 -19.17 12.74
CA PRO A 118 9.93 -18.88 11.33
C PRO A 118 9.68 -20.18 10.54
N PRO A 119 8.94 -20.12 9.40
CA PRO A 119 8.67 -21.30 8.58
C PRO A 119 9.94 -21.90 7.97
N ALA A 120 10.97 -21.10 7.79
CA ALA A 120 12.34 -21.49 7.43
C ALA A 120 13.32 -20.41 7.87
N ASN A 121 14.62 -20.75 8.01
CA ASN A 121 15.65 -19.80 8.43
C ASN A 121 17.02 -20.17 7.85
N PRO A 122 17.60 -19.39 6.92
CA PRO A 122 17.04 -18.19 6.30
C PRO A 122 15.98 -18.52 5.24
N LEU A 123 15.18 -17.53 4.87
CA LEU A 123 14.14 -17.67 3.86
C LEU A 123 14.15 -16.53 2.84
N CYS A 124 13.53 -16.78 1.66
CA CYS A 124 13.21 -15.75 0.68
C CYS A 124 11.76 -15.89 0.19
N ILE A 125 11.17 -14.76 -0.15
CA ILE A 125 9.74 -14.63 -0.51
C ILE A 125 9.56 -13.51 -1.52
N SER A 126 8.52 -13.58 -2.36
CA SER A 126 7.98 -12.43 -3.07
C SER A 126 6.54 -12.22 -2.62
N GLN A 127 6.32 -11.25 -1.75
CA GLN A 127 5.06 -11.01 -1.06
C GLN A 127 4.23 -9.94 -1.76
N PRO A 128 3.03 -10.25 -2.28
CA PRO A 128 2.08 -9.23 -2.72
C PRO A 128 1.65 -8.35 -1.55
N CYS A 129 1.77 -7.04 -1.74
CA CYS A 129 1.47 -6.02 -0.73
C CYS A 129 0.45 -5.02 -1.27
N ILE A 130 -0.34 -4.44 -0.36
CA ILE A 130 -1.29 -3.36 -0.68
C ILE A 130 -1.09 -2.21 0.29
N ARG A 131 -0.81 -1.00 -0.24
CA ARG A 131 -0.70 0.26 0.50
C ARG A 131 -1.66 1.29 -0.08
N LEU A 132 -2.55 1.80 0.75
CA LEU A 132 -3.55 2.78 0.34
C LEU A 132 -3.23 4.21 0.81
N THR A 133 -2.10 4.42 1.49
CA THR A 133 -1.65 5.73 1.96
C THR A 133 -1.50 6.72 0.80
N ASP A 134 -0.92 6.25 -0.30
CA ASP A 134 -0.59 7.09 -1.47
C ASP A 134 -1.57 6.92 -2.64
N VAL A 135 -2.75 6.35 -2.38
CA VAL A 135 -3.76 6.06 -3.42
C VAL A 135 -4.14 7.27 -4.28
N ALA A 136 -4.02 8.48 -3.75
CA ALA A 136 -4.28 9.72 -4.49
C ALA A 136 -3.15 10.09 -5.46
N ALA A 137 -1.93 9.63 -5.23
CA ALA A 137 -0.76 9.88 -6.09
C ALA A 137 -0.64 8.84 -7.23
N VAL A 138 -1.36 7.70 -7.11
CA VAL A 138 -1.38 6.64 -8.14
C VAL A 138 -1.94 7.19 -9.46
N GLY A 139 -1.24 6.91 -10.55
CA GLY A 139 -1.53 7.41 -11.89
C GLY A 139 -0.99 8.83 -12.17
N ARG A 140 -0.67 9.61 -11.13
CA ARG A 140 -0.21 11.00 -11.26
C ARG A 140 1.31 11.15 -11.16
N SER A 141 1.90 10.46 -10.20
CA SER A 141 3.34 10.57 -9.94
C SER A 141 4.22 9.74 -10.89
N GLY A 142 3.62 8.82 -11.64
CA GLY A 142 4.35 7.88 -12.49
C GLY A 142 5.05 6.72 -11.74
N ARG A 143 5.08 6.76 -10.39
CA ARG A 143 5.86 5.83 -9.54
C ARG A 143 5.09 5.16 -8.41
N HIS A 144 4.03 5.78 -7.88
CA HIS A 144 3.25 5.23 -6.77
C HIS A 144 2.30 4.13 -7.24
N LEU A 145 2.23 3.07 -6.47
CA LEU A 145 1.38 1.91 -6.70
C LEU A 145 0.50 1.64 -5.48
N THR A 146 -0.74 1.23 -5.71
CA THR A 146 -1.63 0.71 -4.66
C THR A 146 -1.20 -0.69 -4.24
N THR A 147 -0.77 -1.50 -5.21
CA THR A 147 -0.33 -2.87 -5.01
C THR A 147 1.01 -3.11 -5.68
N PHE A 148 1.87 -3.88 -5.02
CA PHE A 148 3.20 -4.22 -5.50
C PHE A 148 3.65 -5.53 -4.86
N GLU A 149 4.66 -6.18 -5.43
CA GLU A 149 5.32 -7.32 -4.81
C GLU A 149 6.60 -6.86 -4.10
N MET A 150 6.72 -7.22 -2.84
CA MET A 150 7.95 -7.04 -2.07
C MET A 150 8.72 -8.35 -2.11
N MET A 151 9.75 -8.41 -2.94
CA MET A 151 10.75 -9.47 -2.87
C MET A 151 11.56 -9.25 -1.60
N ALA A 152 11.84 -10.31 -0.86
CA ALA A 152 12.53 -10.21 0.41
C ALA A 152 13.35 -11.45 0.72
N HIS A 153 14.41 -11.26 1.50
CA HIS A 153 15.06 -12.34 2.23
C HIS A 153 15.13 -11.99 3.70
N HIS A 154 14.94 -13.00 4.55
CA HIS A 154 14.92 -12.83 5.99
C HIS A 154 15.82 -13.87 6.68
N ALA A 155 16.48 -13.43 7.75
CA ALA A 155 17.17 -14.30 8.68
C ALA A 155 16.83 -13.90 10.12
N PHE A 156 16.53 -14.88 10.94
CA PHE A 156 16.12 -14.70 12.34
C PHE A 156 17.23 -15.26 13.22
N ASN A 157 18.08 -14.39 13.76
CA ASN A 157 19.24 -14.77 14.56
C ASN A 157 18.91 -14.69 16.05
N ARG A 158 19.52 -15.61 16.83
CA ARG A 158 19.52 -15.62 18.30
C ARG A 158 20.97 -15.59 18.80
N PRO A 159 21.62 -14.42 18.82
CA PRO A 159 23.04 -14.31 19.16
C PRO A 159 23.36 -14.84 20.57
N ASN A 160 22.44 -14.66 21.52
CA ASN A 160 22.58 -15.13 22.89
C ASN A 160 22.62 -16.66 23.00
N ASP A 161 21.99 -17.37 22.05
CA ASP A 161 21.97 -18.84 21.95
C ASP A 161 23.11 -19.36 21.06
N GLY A 162 23.89 -18.48 20.42
CA GLY A 162 24.92 -18.83 19.44
C GLY A 162 24.36 -19.21 18.06
N ASP A 163 23.08 -18.97 17.82
CA ASP A 163 22.40 -19.28 16.56
C ASP A 163 22.35 -18.01 15.69
N VAL A 164 23.42 -17.80 14.91
CA VAL A 164 23.55 -16.67 13.99
C VAL A 164 23.75 -17.18 12.58
N ILE A 165 22.79 -16.88 11.69
CA ILE A 165 22.85 -17.23 10.26
C ILE A 165 23.75 -16.23 9.54
N TYR A 166 23.39 -14.96 9.53
CA TYR A 166 24.20 -13.84 9.06
C TYR A 166 23.62 -12.51 9.55
N TRP A 167 24.43 -11.46 9.56
CA TRP A 167 24.04 -10.12 9.98
C TRP A 167 24.40 -9.07 8.91
N VAL A 168 24.57 -7.83 9.27
CA VAL A 168 24.67 -6.63 8.39
C VAL A 168 25.64 -6.82 7.23
N ASP A 169 26.90 -7.21 7.49
CA ASP A 169 27.94 -7.29 6.46
C ASP A 169 27.56 -8.27 5.34
N GLN A 170 27.10 -9.46 5.70
CA GLN A 170 26.70 -10.46 4.70
C GLN A 170 25.40 -10.08 3.98
N CYS A 171 24.47 -9.40 4.67
CA CYS A 171 23.25 -8.90 4.05
C CYS A 171 23.56 -7.88 2.95
N VAL A 172 24.45 -6.93 3.23
CA VAL A 172 24.86 -5.92 2.24
C VAL A 172 25.63 -6.55 1.09
N ARG A 173 26.51 -7.54 1.36
CA ARG A 173 27.21 -8.30 0.30
C ARG A 173 26.23 -9.01 -0.62
N PHE A 174 25.24 -9.71 -0.08
CA PHE A 174 24.20 -10.35 -0.90
C PHE A 174 23.45 -9.36 -1.77
N CYS A 175 23.11 -8.18 -1.24
CA CYS A 175 22.45 -7.14 -1.99
C CYS A 175 23.34 -6.62 -3.14
N ASP A 176 24.58 -6.27 -2.84
CA ASP A 176 25.55 -5.73 -3.81
C ASP A 176 25.86 -6.73 -4.92
N ASP A 177 26.23 -7.97 -4.55
CA ASP A 177 26.52 -9.05 -5.50
C ASP A 177 25.32 -9.35 -6.40
N MET A 178 24.11 -9.39 -5.84
CA MET A 178 22.90 -9.60 -6.63
C MET A 178 22.66 -8.45 -7.62
N LEU A 179 22.80 -7.21 -7.19
CA LEU A 179 22.59 -6.04 -8.06
C LEU A 179 23.62 -6.01 -9.18
N VAL A 180 24.88 -6.29 -8.90
CA VAL A 180 25.98 -6.25 -9.86
C VAL A 180 26.01 -7.49 -10.75
N ASP A 181 26.02 -8.69 -10.15
CA ASP A 181 26.28 -9.94 -10.88
C ASP A 181 25.02 -10.53 -11.51
N THR A 182 23.85 -10.38 -10.87
CA THR A 182 22.58 -10.93 -11.40
C THR A 182 21.83 -9.93 -12.27
N PHE A 183 21.74 -8.67 -11.83
CA PHE A 183 21.01 -7.64 -12.57
C PHE A 183 21.87 -6.75 -13.45
N GLY A 184 23.21 -6.89 -13.40
CA GLY A 184 24.17 -6.18 -14.27
C GLY A 184 24.26 -4.68 -14.00
N ILE A 185 23.83 -4.21 -12.82
CA ILE A 185 23.84 -2.80 -12.47
C ILE A 185 25.28 -2.32 -12.28
N ASN A 186 25.61 -1.17 -12.88
CA ASN A 186 26.93 -0.57 -12.71
C ASN A 186 27.17 -0.22 -11.22
N PRO A 187 28.24 -0.75 -10.58
CA PRO A 187 28.53 -0.50 -9.17
C PRO A 187 28.66 0.98 -8.79
N LEU A 188 29.04 1.85 -9.73
CA LEU A 188 29.16 3.30 -9.50
C LEU A 188 27.80 3.99 -9.34
N GLU A 189 26.72 3.37 -9.84
CA GLU A 189 25.36 3.92 -9.74
C GLU A 189 24.69 3.59 -8.41
N ILE A 190 25.22 2.62 -7.66
CA ILE A 190 24.60 2.14 -6.41
C ILE A 190 25.02 3.04 -5.25
N THR A 191 24.04 3.50 -4.48
CA THR A 191 24.24 4.18 -3.19
C THR A 191 23.43 3.52 -2.09
N TYR A 192 23.99 3.51 -0.88
CA TYR A 192 23.35 2.97 0.33
C TYR A 192 23.17 4.13 1.32
N VAL A 193 21.94 4.53 1.58
CA VAL A 193 21.60 5.68 2.44
C VAL A 193 21.26 5.20 3.84
N GLU A 194 21.91 5.79 4.85
CA GLU A 194 21.65 5.48 6.26
C GLU A 194 20.35 6.15 6.71
N ASN A 195 19.26 5.39 6.79
CA ASN A 195 17.96 5.90 7.25
C ASN A 195 17.27 4.88 8.15
N PRO A 196 17.25 5.11 9.50
CA PRO A 196 16.66 4.14 10.43
C PRO A 196 15.20 3.87 10.14
N TRP A 197 14.84 2.59 10.25
CA TRP A 197 13.48 2.12 10.04
C TRP A 197 12.75 1.83 11.35
N SER A 198 11.43 2.08 11.37
CA SER A 198 10.52 1.66 12.43
C SER A 198 9.14 1.36 11.88
N GLY A 199 8.51 0.25 12.33
CA GLY A 199 7.18 -0.16 11.91
C GLY A 199 6.69 -1.43 12.60
N GLY A 200 5.37 -1.56 12.80
CA GLY A 200 4.75 -2.76 13.37
C GLY A 200 5.25 -3.14 14.76
N GLY A 201 5.69 -2.16 15.57
CA GLY A 201 6.22 -2.39 16.91
C GLY A 201 7.71 -2.73 16.96
N ASN A 202 8.42 -2.75 15.82
CA ASN A 202 9.84 -3.03 15.73
C ASN A 202 10.61 -1.87 15.10
N ALA A 203 11.93 -1.83 15.31
CA ALA A 203 12.82 -0.86 14.69
C ALA A 203 14.26 -1.39 14.55
N GLY A 204 15.08 -0.66 13.79
CA GLY A 204 16.51 -0.95 13.65
C GLY A 204 17.22 0.02 12.73
N ALA A 205 18.53 -0.14 12.62
CA ALA A 205 19.31 0.52 11.58
C ALA A 205 18.85 0.03 10.20
N ALA A 206 18.93 0.90 9.19
CA ALA A 206 18.56 0.51 7.84
C ALA A 206 19.38 1.22 6.78
N LEU A 207 19.48 0.60 5.62
CA LEU A 207 20.10 1.14 4.42
C LEU A 207 19.07 1.13 3.27
N GLU A 208 18.77 2.30 2.74
CA GLU A 208 18.03 2.44 1.49
C GLU A 208 18.98 2.31 0.32
N VAL A 209 18.62 1.51 -0.67
CA VAL A 209 19.46 1.20 -1.84
C VAL A 209 18.93 1.97 -3.05
N ILE A 210 19.68 2.96 -3.47
CA ILE A 210 19.29 3.88 -4.54
C ILE A 210 20.12 3.61 -5.79
N VAL A 211 19.45 3.51 -6.94
CA VAL A 211 20.09 3.34 -8.25
C VAL A 211 19.36 4.19 -9.27
N GLY A 212 20.09 5.04 -9.98
CA GLY A 212 19.53 5.86 -11.05
C GLY A 212 18.41 6.80 -10.62
N GLY A 213 18.43 7.29 -9.39
CA GLY A 213 17.38 8.14 -8.82
C GLY A 213 16.23 7.38 -8.15
N LEU A 214 16.23 6.05 -8.19
CA LEU A 214 15.14 5.20 -7.70
C LEU A 214 15.60 4.36 -6.50
N GLU A 215 14.86 4.40 -5.41
CA GLU A 215 15.01 3.45 -4.31
C GLU A 215 14.53 2.07 -4.78
N LEU A 216 15.47 1.13 -4.97
CA LEU A 216 15.17 -0.25 -5.37
C LEU A 216 14.85 -1.15 -4.18
N ALA A 217 15.51 -0.90 -3.04
CA ALA A 217 15.39 -1.75 -1.87
C ALA A 217 15.62 -0.99 -0.56
N THR A 218 15.16 -1.57 0.54
CA THR A 218 15.51 -1.20 1.90
C THR A 218 16.00 -2.44 2.64
N LEU A 219 17.17 -2.34 3.27
CA LEU A 219 17.77 -3.38 4.12
C LEU A 219 17.61 -2.95 5.57
N VAL A 220 16.81 -3.66 6.36
CA VAL A 220 16.54 -3.35 7.76
C VAL A 220 17.23 -4.36 8.67
N PHE A 221 17.93 -3.86 9.65
CA PHE A 221 18.65 -4.63 10.68
C PHE A 221 17.89 -4.48 11.99
N MET A 222 16.83 -5.28 12.12
CA MET A 222 15.84 -5.14 13.17
C MET A 222 16.32 -5.85 14.45
N ASN A 223 16.56 -5.07 15.50
CA ASN A 223 16.99 -5.56 16.81
C ASN A 223 16.32 -4.80 17.96
N LEU A 224 15.31 -3.99 17.66
CA LEU A 224 14.61 -3.15 18.63
C LEU A 224 13.11 -3.45 18.64
N GLU A 225 12.51 -3.49 19.83
CA GLU A 225 11.06 -3.57 20.03
C GLU A 225 10.52 -2.32 20.73
N GLU A 226 9.32 -1.88 20.35
CA GLU A 226 8.65 -0.74 20.98
C GLU A 226 8.32 -1.06 22.44
N HIS A 227 8.71 -0.17 23.36
CA HIS A 227 8.51 -0.35 24.78
C HIS A 227 8.43 1.00 25.50
N GLU A 228 7.41 1.20 26.35
CA GLU A 228 7.18 2.47 27.08
C GLU A 228 8.39 2.94 27.90
N GLN A 229 9.16 2.01 28.45
CA GLN A 229 10.37 2.28 29.26
C GLN A 229 11.67 2.14 28.44
N GLY A 230 11.57 2.10 27.10
CA GLY A 230 12.73 2.03 26.23
C GLY A 230 13.62 3.28 26.35
N ASP A 231 14.91 3.10 26.21
CA ASP A 231 15.96 4.12 26.29
C ASP A 231 16.37 4.66 24.90
N ILE A 232 15.95 4.02 23.84
CA ILE A 232 16.22 4.40 22.45
C ILE A 232 14.99 5.08 21.88
N THR A 233 15.19 6.23 21.21
CA THR A 233 14.08 6.96 20.55
C THR A 233 14.31 7.02 19.05
N ILE A 234 13.34 6.50 18.26
CA ILE A 234 13.33 6.57 16.80
C ILE A 234 11.97 7.14 16.37
N LYS A 235 11.97 8.19 15.54
CA LYS A 235 10.76 8.85 15.02
C LYS A 235 9.71 9.18 16.12
N GLY A 236 10.20 9.49 17.34
CA GLY A 236 9.35 9.90 18.47
C GLY A 236 8.78 8.75 19.31
N LEU A 237 9.00 7.49 18.94
CA LEU A 237 8.63 6.32 19.72
C LEU A 237 9.83 5.76 20.48
N LYS A 238 9.56 5.10 21.62
CA LYS A 238 10.59 4.52 22.49
C LYS A 238 10.75 3.03 22.21
N TYR A 239 12.01 2.59 22.18
CA TYR A 239 12.39 1.21 21.89
C TYR A 239 13.40 0.71 22.91
N ARG A 240 13.48 -0.61 23.06
CA ARG A 240 14.54 -1.33 23.76
C ARG A 240 15.12 -2.42 22.87
N GLU A 241 16.31 -2.88 23.18
CA GLU A 241 16.91 -4.04 22.50
C GLU A 241 16.07 -5.29 22.74
N MET A 242 15.96 -6.13 21.71
CA MET A 242 15.31 -7.44 21.78
C MET A 242 16.34 -8.56 21.61
N ASP A 243 16.01 -9.79 22.08
CA ASP A 243 16.92 -10.95 22.00
C ASP A 243 17.15 -11.44 20.56
N LEU A 244 16.23 -11.12 19.66
CA LEU A 244 16.31 -11.47 18.24
C LEU A 244 17.02 -10.36 17.46
N GLN A 245 17.89 -10.77 16.53
CA GLN A 245 18.42 -9.94 15.46
C GLN A 245 17.84 -10.43 14.14
N ILE A 246 17.01 -9.63 13.50
CA ILE A 246 16.26 -10.01 12.30
C ILE A 246 16.76 -9.21 11.11
N ILE A 247 17.21 -9.93 10.07
CA ILE A 247 17.38 -9.35 8.75
C ILE A 247 15.99 -9.25 8.13
N ASP A 248 15.55 -8.04 7.89
CA ASP A 248 14.34 -7.71 7.17
C ASP A 248 14.71 -6.91 5.93
N THR A 249 14.37 -7.41 4.76
CA THR A 249 14.68 -6.73 3.51
C THR A 249 13.43 -6.56 2.67
N GLY A 250 13.38 -5.50 1.89
CA GLY A 250 12.29 -5.26 0.94
C GLY A 250 12.83 -4.72 -0.38
N TYR A 251 12.67 -5.49 -1.46
CA TYR A 251 13.03 -5.13 -2.82
C TYR A 251 11.75 -4.98 -3.64
N GLY A 252 11.53 -3.80 -4.21
CA GLY A 252 10.31 -3.52 -4.97
C GLY A 252 10.37 -4.13 -6.37
N LEU A 253 9.70 -5.27 -6.60
CA LEU A 253 9.69 -5.97 -7.91
C LEU A 253 9.37 -5.02 -9.06
N GLU A 254 8.32 -4.22 -8.93
CA GLU A 254 7.88 -3.28 -9.97
C GLU A 254 8.90 -2.18 -10.25
N ARG A 255 9.67 -1.78 -9.24
CA ARG A 255 10.77 -0.81 -9.40
C ARG A 255 11.92 -1.41 -10.21
N PHE A 256 12.28 -2.67 -9.98
CA PHE A 256 13.24 -3.40 -10.81
C PHE A 256 12.73 -3.53 -12.25
N CYS A 257 11.45 -3.86 -12.44
CA CYS A 257 10.83 -3.91 -13.76
C CYS A 257 10.89 -2.55 -14.47
N TRP A 258 10.64 -1.48 -13.75
CA TRP A 258 10.69 -0.13 -14.31
C TRP A 258 12.11 0.28 -14.70
N ALA A 259 13.10 0.00 -13.87
CA ALA A 259 14.52 0.22 -14.14
C ALA A 259 15.03 -0.57 -15.36
N ALA A 260 14.47 -1.77 -15.59
CA ALA A 260 14.77 -2.61 -16.76
C ALA A 260 14.02 -2.18 -18.02
N ALA A 261 12.80 -1.71 -17.89
CA ALA A 261 11.99 -1.28 -19.03
C ALA A 261 12.36 0.14 -19.51
N GLY A 262 12.84 1.01 -18.63
CA GLY A 262 13.17 2.40 -18.94
C GLY A 262 11.99 3.22 -19.47
N THR A 263 10.76 2.81 -19.16
CA THR A 263 9.54 3.48 -19.63
C THR A 263 9.31 4.81 -18.90
N PRO A 264 8.53 5.73 -19.48
CA PRO A 264 8.18 6.99 -18.81
C PRO A 264 7.57 6.78 -17.44
N THR A 265 6.68 5.80 -17.28
CA THR A 265 6.04 5.48 -16.00
C THR A 265 6.17 4.00 -15.66
N ILE A 266 6.09 3.69 -14.36
CA ILE A 266 6.09 2.33 -13.85
C ILE A 266 4.91 1.51 -14.41
N TYR A 267 3.75 2.15 -14.68
CA TYR A 267 2.55 1.48 -15.19
C TYR A 267 2.75 0.94 -16.61
N GLU A 268 3.51 1.64 -17.45
CA GLU A 268 3.86 1.19 -18.81
C GLU A 268 4.86 0.02 -18.80
N ALA A 269 5.64 -0.12 -17.73
CA ALA A 269 6.51 -1.26 -17.55
C ALA A 269 5.74 -2.51 -17.10
N ILE A 270 4.75 -2.37 -16.19
CA ILE A 270 4.12 -3.51 -15.51
C ILE A 270 2.72 -3.87 -16.03
N TYR A 271 1.98 -2.92 -16.65
CA TYR A 271 0.63 -3.11 -17.19
C TYR A 271 0.51 -2.66 -18.66
N PRO A 272 1.47 -2.99 -19.55
CA PRO A 272 1.49 -2.43 -20.91
C PRO A 272 0.25 -2.77 -21.71
N GLU A 273 -0.31 -3.98 -21.57
CA GLU A 273 -1.49 -4.44 -22.29
C GLU A 273 -2.72 -3.62 -21.89
N SER A 274 -2.96 -3.47 -20.59
CA SER A 274 -4.10 -2.69 -20.07
C SER A 274 -3.97 -1.21 -20.41
N VAL A 275 -2.78 -0.64 -20.32
CA VAL A 275 -2.52 0.78 -20.65
C VAL A 275 -2.77 1.01 -22.14
N SER A 276 -2.26 0.15 -23.03
CA SER A 276 -2.47 0.26 -24.48
C SER A 276 -3.95 0.12 -24.83
N TRP A 277 -4.61 -0.88 -24.28
CA TRP A 277 -6.04 -1.10 -24.51
C TRP A 277 -6.91 0.10 -24.10
N LEU A 278 -6.65 0.68 -22.94
CA LEU A 278 -7.38 1.86 -22.47
C LEU A 278 -7.08 3.09 -23.32
N LYS A 279 -5.82 3.33 -23.71
CA LYS A 279 -5.44 4.41 -24.64
C LYS A 279 -6.16 4.30 -25.99
N GLU A 280 -6.20 3.09 -26.56
CA GLU A 280 -6.90 2.83 -27.82
C GLU A 280 -8.41 3.05 -27.70
N THR A 281 -9.02 2.53 -26.62
CA THR A 281 -10.47 2.61 -26.40
C THR A 281 -10.99 4.03 -26.31
N ILE A 282 -10.24 4.94 -25.66
CA ILE A 282 -10.64 6.35 -25.57
C ILE A 282 -10.18 7.19 -26.77
N GLY A 283 -9.43 6.60 -27.72
CA GLY A 283 -8.84 7.33 -28.84
C GLY A 283 -7.79 8.37 -28.39
N PHE A 284 -6.96 8.03 -27.40
CA PHE A 284 -6.01 8.93 -26.76
C PHE A 284 -5.10 9.63 -27.78
N GLU A 285 -4.57 8.91 -28.77
CA GLU A 285 -3.70 9.46 -29.82
C GLU A 285 -4.41 10.58 -30.63
N SER A 286 -5.70 10.40 -30.91
CA SER A 286 -6.49 11.43 -31.61
C SER A 286 -6.74 12.66 -30.73
N MET A 287 -6.91 12.46 -29.42
CA MET A 287 -7.02 13.56 -28.46
C MET A 287 -5.72 14.39 -28.40
N VAL A 288 -4.59 13.72 -28.38
CA VAL A 288 -3.26 14.37 -28.29
C VAL A 288 -2.89 15.05 -29.60
N ALA A 289 -3.20 14.44 -30.75
CA ALA A 289 -2.97 15.07 -32.07
C ALA A 289 -3.71 16.41 -32.25
N GLY A 290 -4.73 16.66 -31.44
CA GLY A 290 -5.42 17.96 -31.38
C GLY A 290 -4.74 19.02 -30.49
N LEU A 291 -3.62 18.66 -29.83
CA LEU A 291 -2.76 19.61 -29.11
C LEU A 291 -1.65 20.06 -30.07
N ASP A 292 -1.45 21.36 -30.21
CA ASP A 292 -0.41 21.94 -31.06
C ASP A 292 0.92 21.92 -30.28
N LEU A 293 1.53 20.72 -30.17
CA LEU A 293 2.76 20.50 -29.42
C LEU A 293 3.96 20.53 -30.38
N ASP A 294 4.98 21.32 -30.04
CA ASP A 294 6.25 21.41 -30.79
C ASP A 294 7.14 20.16 -30.59
N VAL A 295 6.77 19.24 -29.68
CA VAL A 295 7.54 18.04 -29.36
C VAL A 295 6.67 16.78 -29.46
N GLU A 296 7.31 15.64 -29.72
CA GLU A 296 6.61 14.36 -29.69
C GLU A 296 6.08 14.04 -28.27
N THR A 297 4.86 13.54 -28.20
CA THR A 297 4.17 13.21 -26.94
C THR A 297 4.98 12.26 -26.06
N SER A 298 5.64 11.27 -26.65
CA SER A 298 6.50 10.30 -25.93
C SER A 298 7.68 10.97 -25.25
N SER A 299 8.31 11.94 -25.93
CA SER A 299 9.43 12.73 -25.38
C SER A 299 8.95 13.61 -24.23
N LEU A 300 7.82 14.30 -24.43
CA LEU A 300 7.21 15.12 -23.38
C LEU A 300 6.85 14.29 -22.13
N LEU A 301 6.24 13.12 -22.30
CA LEU A 301 5.91 12.23 -21.18
C LEU A 301 7.16 11.73 -20.45
N SER A 302 8.24 11.45 -21.16
CA SER A 302 9.52 11.05 -20.55
C SER A 302 10.11 12.17 -19.70
N GLU A 303 10.10 13.41 -20.21
CA GLU A 303 10.57 14.56 -19.44
C GLU A 303 9.67 14.86 -18.23
N LEU A 304 8.35 14.80 -18.38
CA LEU A 304 7.41 14.93 -17.27
C LEU A 304 7.68 13.92 -16.17
N SER A 305 7.99 12.68 -16.54
CA SER A 305 8.26 11.61 -15.56
C SER A 305 9.61 11.78 -14.87
N ARG A 306 10.64 12.25 -15.57
CA ARG A 306 11.91 12.63 -14.95
C ARG A 306 11.71 13.76 -13.94
N LEU A 307 10.92 14.77 -14.30
CA LEU A 307 10.61 15.91 -13.44
C LEU A 307 9.68 15.54 -12.27
N ALA A 308 8.81 14.55 -12.41
CA ALA A 308 7.91 14.09 -11.35
C ALA A 308 8.66 13.54 -10.12
N GLY A 309 9.84 12.94 -10.32
CA GLY A 309 10.76 12.55 -9.25
C GLY A 309 11.28 13.76 -8.46
N ILE A 310 11.58 14.83 -9.14
CA ILE A 310 12.13 16.07 -8.58
C ILE A 310 11.05 16.87 -7.81
N LEU A 311 9.80 16.85 -8.27
CA LEU A 311 8.74 17.73 -7.77
C LEU A 311 8.03 17.23 -6.52
N ASN A 312 8.40 16.05 -6.01
CA ASN A 312 7.84 15.42 -4.83
C ASN A 312 6.31 15.60 -4.76
N ILE A 313 5.58 14.89 -5.64
CA ILE A 313 4.12 14.94 -5.72
C ILE A 313 3.55 14.23 -4.49
N ASP A 314 3.67 14.86 -3.33
CA ASP A 314 3.14 14.36 -2.08
C ASP A 314 1.64 14.64 -1.95
N VAL A 315 0.99 13.79 -1.18
CA VAL A 315 -0.42 13.96 -0.76
C VAL A 315 -0.55 15.30 -0.02
N GLY A 316 -1.21 16.29 -0.63
CA GLY A 316 -1.43 17.61 -0.05
C GLY A 316 -0.82 18.77 -0.86
N THR A 317 -0.06 18.50 -1.92
CA THR A 317 0.38 19.55 -2.83
C THR A 317 -0.82 20.12 -3.59
N ASP A 318 -0.96 21.44 -3.60
CA ASP A 318 -1.95 22.11 -4.46
C ASP A 318 -1.68 21.76 -5.93
N VAL A 319 -2.66 21.06 -6.53
CA VAL A 319 -2.55 20.51 -7.89
C VAL A 319 -2.29 21.62 -8.91
N GLU A 320 -2.89 22.80 -8.72
CA GLU A 320 -2.71 23.93 -9.63
C GLU A 320 -1.27 24.46 -9.59
N SER A 321 -0.72 24.63 -8.38
CA SER A 321 0.67 25.08 -8.21
C SER A 321 1.69 24.04 -8.74
N LEU A 322 1.33 22.76 -8.71
CA LEU A 322 2.14 21.70 -9.32
C LEU A 322 2.22 21.85 -10.84
N TYR A 323 1.06 22.06 -11.51
CA TYR A 323 1.03 22.25 -12.96
C TYR A 323 1.83 23.50 -13.40
N ILE A 324 1.74 24.60 -12.63
CA ILE A 324 2.53 25.81 -12.90
C ILE A 324 4.03 25.50 -12.85
N LYS A 325 4.50 24.83 -11.79
CA LYS A 325 5.92 24.45 -11.66
C LYS A 325 6.39 23.49 -12.77
N LEU A 326 5.53 22.56 -13.19
CA LEU A 326 5.84 21.66 -14.30
C LEU A 326 6.01 22.43 -15.60
N VAL A 327 5.12 23.37 -15.90
CA VAL A 327 5.23 24.23 -17.10
C VAL A 327 6.48 25.09 -17.05
N GLU A 328 6.80 25.70 -15.90
CA GLU A 328 8.04 26.48 -15.72
C GLU A 328 9.29 25.64 -15.99
N ARG A 329 9.33 24.39 -15.48
CA ARG A 329 10.46 23.48 -15.71
C ARG A 329 10.56 22.99 -17.15
N LEU A 330 9.43 22.72 -17.80
CA LEU A 330 9.42 22.36 -19.22
C LEU A 330 9.89 23.53 -20.10
N ASP A 331 9.54 24.76 -19.74
CA ASP A 331 9.99 25.97 -20.42
C ASP A 331 11.52 26.14 -20.34
N GLU A 332 12.14 25.80 -19.21
CA GLU A 332 13.62 25.74 -19.04
C GLU A 332 14.28 24.71 -19.98
N LEU A 333 13.55 23.69 -20.42
CA LEU A 333 13.98 22.66 -21.36
C LEU A 333 13.58 22.96 -22.81
N ASP A 334 13.19 24.22 -23.13
CA ASP A 334 12.68 24.66 -24.43
C ASP A 334 11.38 23.93 -24.88
N ILE A 335 10.65 23.32 -23.97
CA ILE A 335 9.36 22.67 -24.25
C ILE A 335 8.22 23.64 -23.90
N LYS A 336 7.56 24.18 -24.91
CA LYS A 336 6.49 25.15 -24.76
C LYS A 336 5.13 24.44 -24.65
N ILE A 337 4.53 24.52 -23.48
CA ILE A 337 3.19 23.98 -23.20
C ILE A 337 2.49 24.87 -22.17
N THR A 338 1.19 25.05 -22.31
CA THR A 338 0.38 25.78 -21.33
C THR A 338 -0.21 24.84 -20.26
N VAL A 339 -0.57 25.37 -19.08
CA VAL A 339 -1.24 24.60 -18.03
C VAL A 339 -2.50 23.89 -18.53
N PRO A 340 -3.42 24.50 -19.30
CA PRO A 340 -4.57 23.80 -19.86
C PRO A 340 -4.22 22.64 -20.80
N GLU A 341 -3.22 22.79 -21.64
CA GLU A 341 -2.75 21.72 -22.55
C GLU A 341 -2.13 20.57 -21.77
N LEU A 342 -1.27 20.88 -20.78
CA LEU A 342 -0.67 19.89 -19.91
C LEU A 342 -1.74 19.11 -19.14
N LYS A 343 -2.79 19.76 -18.61
CA LYS A 343 -3.92 19.09 -17.97
C LYS A 343 -4.66 18.18 -18.94
N ARG A 344 -4.98 18.65 -20.16
CA ARG A 344 -5.65 17.83 -21.18
C ARG A 344 -4.89 16.56 -21.53
N LEU A 345 -3.55 16.60 -21.45
CA LEU A 345 -2.68 15.44 -21.68
C LEU A 345 -2.64 14.51 -20.46
N THR A 346 -2.43 15.06 -19.26
CA THR A 346 -2.06 14.26 -18.09
C THR A 346 -3.26 13.76 -17.27
N GLU A 347 -4.40 14.46 -17.28
CA GLU A 347 -5.59 14.03 -16.51
C GLU A 347 -6.18 12.70 -17.03
N PRO A 348 -6.37 12.48 -18.36
CA PRO A 348 -6.79 11.18 -18.86
C PRO A 348 -5.76 10.09 -18.57
N LEU A 349 -4.46 10.37 -18.75
CA LEU A 349 -3.38 9.43 -18.47
C LEU A 349 -3.36 9.00 -17.02
N SER A 350 -3.62 9.93 -16.09
CA SER A 350 -3.70 9.60 -14.66
C SER A 350 -4.75 8.50 -14.39
N SER A 351 -5.91 8.57 -15.03
CA SER A 351 -6.96 7.55 -14.91
C SER A 351 -6.59 6.26 -15.65
N ILE A 352 -5.98 6.35 -16.84
CA ILE A 352 -5.51 5.20 -17.62
C ILE A 352 -4.47 4.38 -16.82
N TYR A 353 -3.58 5.04 -16.09
CA TYR A 353 -2.56 4.38 -15.27
C TYR A 353 -3.12 3.84 -13.94
N ALA A 354 -4.05 4.57 -13.31
CA ALA A 354 -4.60 4.17 -12.02
C ALA A 354 -5.60 3.01 -12.13
N ILE A 355 -6.35 2.88 -13.22
CA ILE A 355 -7.34 1.81 -13.41
C ILE A 355 -6.70 0.41 -13.32
N PRO A 356 -5.65 0.05 -14.08
CA PRO A 356 -5.04 -1.28 -13.98
C PRO A 356 -4.39 -1.54 -12.61
N ASP A 357 -3.77 -0.55 -11.99
CA ASP A 357 -3.20 -0.68 -10.64
C ASP A 357 -4.28 -0.97 -9.58
N HIS A 358 -5.34 -0.18 -9.57
CA HIS A 358 -6.45 -0.40 -8.64
C HIS A 358 -7.18 -1.71 -8.92
N MET A 359 -7.30 -2.12 -10.19
CA MET A 359 -7.89 -3.41 -10.57
C MET A 359 -7.02 -4.56 -10.08
N HIS A 360 -5.69 -4.45 -10.16
CA HIS A 360 -4.76 -5.45 -9.64
C HIS A 360 -4.93 -5.62 -8.13
N ALA A 361 -4.96 -4.51 -7.38
CA ALA A 361 -5.21 -4.53 -5.94
C ALA A 361 -6.57 -5.17 -5.60
N LEU A 362 -7.61 -4.76 -6.32
CA LEU A 362 -8.97 -5.25 -6.10
C LEU A 362 -9.08 -6.75 -6.39
N CYS A 363 -8.52 -7.23 -7.50
CA CYS A 363 -8.52 -8.65 -7.85
C CYS A 363 -7.74 -9.48 -6.82
N ASN A 364 -6.59 -9.01 -6.32
CA ASN A 364 -5.86 -9.67 -5.24
C ASN A 364 -6.70 -9.77 -3.96
N MET A 365 -7.36 -8.67 -3.55
CA MET A 365 -8.22 -8.67 -2.36
C MET A 365 -9.40 -9.65 -2.50
N LEU A 366 -10.10 -9.62 -3.65
CA LEU A 366 -11.24 -10.51 -3.92
C LEU A 366 -10.78 -11.96 -4.08
N GLY A 367 -9.62 -12.18 -4.74
CA GLY A 367 -8.99 -13.49 -4.92
C GLY A 367 -8.67 -14.17 -3.59
N ASP A 368 -8.24 -13.41 -2.59
CA ASP A 368 -8.02 -13.89 -1.22
C ASP A 368 -9.33 -14.02 -0.42
N GLY A 369 -10.48 -13.98 -1.09
CA GLY A 369 -11.80 -14.23 -0.51
C GLY A 369 -12.37 -13.05 0.29
N LEU A 370 -11.89 -11.82 0.05
CA LEU A 370 -12.51 -10.64 0.66
C LEU A 370 -13.82 -10.29 -0.04
N ILE A 371 -14.85 -10.01 0.75
CA ILE A 371 -16.14 -9.52 0.23
C ILE A 371 -16.23 -8.00 0.48
N PRO A 372 -16.49 -7.18 -0.57
CA PRO A 372 -16.67 -5.76 -0.41
C PRO A 372 -17.82 -5.42 0.56
N SER A 373 -17.55 -4.59 1.54
CA SER A 373 -18.50 -4.21 2.59
C SER A 373 -18.36 -2.74 2.98
N ASN A 374 -19.10 -2.28 4.00
CA ASN A 374 -18.98 -0.90 4.50
C ASN A 374 -17.95 -0.76 5.64
N THR A 375 -17.30 -1.84 6.06
CA THR A 375 -16.40 -1.86 7.22
C THR A 375 -15.09 -2.55 6.93
N LYS A 376 -14.05 -2.23 7.71
CA LYS A 376 -12.72 -2.88 7.71
C LYS A 376 -12.12 -3.02 6.30
N ALA A 377 -11.45 -4.15 6.01
CA ALA A 377 -10.85 -4.42 4.70
C ALA A 377 -11.87 -4.40 3.54
N GLY A 378 -13.12 -4.85 3.78
CA GLY A 378 -14.17 -4.82 2.78
C GLY A 378 -14.55 -3.41 2.30
N TYR A 379 -14.42 -2.41 3.17
CA TYR A 379 -14.58 -1.00 2.80
C TYR A 379 -13.49 -0.55 1.81
N LEU A 380 -12.26 -0.99 2.01
CA LEU A 380 -11.13 -0.64 1.14
C LEU A 380 -11.32 -1.21 -0.28
N ALA A 381 -11.77 -2.46 -0.38
CA ALA A 381 -12.12 -3.07 -1.68
C ALA A 381 -13.26 -2.31 -2.38
N ARG A 382 -14.31 -1.96 -1.63
CA ARG A 382 -15.43 -1.15 -2.15
C ARG A 382 -14.98 0.23 -2.61
N MET A 383 -14.08 0.87 -1.87
CA MET A 383 -13.50 2.18 -2.22
C MET A 383 -12.75 2.09 -3.54
N LEU A 384 -11.91 1.07 -3.75
CA LEU A 384 -11.18 0.88 -5.01
C LEU A 384 -12.13 0.64 -6.18
N ALA A 385 -13.14 -0.24 -6.03
CA ALA A 385 -14.14 -0.48 -7.06
C ALA A 385 -14.85 0.81 -7.49
N ARG A 386 -15.25 1.65 -6.52
CA ARG A 386 -15.90 2.95 -6.79
C ARG A 386 -14.95 3.94 -7.47
N ARG A 387 -13.66 3.97 -7.10
CA ARG A 387 -12.66 4.81 -7.77
C ARG A 387 -12.51 4.41 -9.24
N ILE A 388 -12.42 3.11 -9.54
CA ILE A 388 -12.36 2.62 -10.92
C ILE A 388 -13.62 3.01 -11.68
N CYS A 389 -14.82 2.80 -11.12
CA CYS A 389 -16.08 3.18 -11.74
C CYS A 389 -16.15 4.69 -12.06
N ARG A 390 -15.63 5.54 -11.16
CA ARG A 390 -15.55 6.98 -11.39
C ARG A 390 -14.57 7.31 -12.51
N MET A 391 -13.35 6.79 -12.47
CA MET A 391 -12.34 7.01 -13.52
C MET A 391 -12.84 6.57 -14.90
N LYS A 392 -13.54 5.43 -14.98
CA LYS A 392 -14.25 5.02 -16.19
C LYS A 392 -15.20 6.10 -16.71
N SER A 393 -16.04 6.61 -15.81
CA SER A 393 -17.03 7.64 -16.15
C SER A 393 -16.36 8.93 -16.62
N ASP A 394 -15.29 9.36 -15.96
CA ASP A 394 -14.52 10.56 -16.29
C ASP A 394 -13.84 10.43 -17.68
N LEU A 395 -13.41 9.21 -18.05
CA LEU A 395 -12.85 8.89 -19.36
C LEU A 395 -13.93 8.63 -20.45
N GLY A 396 -15.20 8.59 -20.10
CA GLY A 396 -16.28 8.21 -21.02
C GLY A 396 -16.23 6.75 -21.48
N LEU A 397 -15.60 5.86 -20.68
CA LEU A 397 -15.51 4.44 -20.99
C LEU A 397 -16.82 3.70 -20.69
N GLU A 398 -17.38 3.04 -21.68
CA GLU A 398 -18.58 2.20 -21.55
C GLU A 398 -18.27 0.75 -21.14
N ILE A 399 -16.99 0.38 -21.03
CA ILE A 399 -16.52 -0.94 -20.58
C ILE A 399 -16.99 -1.20 -19.14
N SER A 400 -17.54 -2.37 -18.85
CA SER A 400 -17.98 -2.75 -17.50
C SER A 400 -16.80 -3.04 -16.57
N LEU A 401 -17.04 -2.97 -15.26
CA LEU A 401 -16.03 -3.35 -14.26
C LEU A 401 -15.68 -4.84 -14.38
N LEU A 402 -16.63 -5.67 -14.78
CA LEU A 402 -16.43 -7.09 -15.10
C LEU A 402 -15.46 -7.27 -16.26
N GLU A 403 -15.65 -6.56 -17.38
CA GLU A 403 -14.77 -6.64 -18.56
C GLU A 403 -13.35 -6.17 -18.25
N LEU A 404 -13.21 -5.06 -17.47
CA LEU A 404 -11.91 -4.61 -16.97
C LEU A 404 -11.23 -5.67 -16.11
N GLY A 405 -11.97 -6.29 -15.19
CA GLY A 405 -11.46 -7.35 -14.31
C GLY A 405 -11.04 -8.58 -15.09
N LYS A 406 -11.84 -9.02 -16.06
CA LYS A 406 -11.54 -10.16 -16.92
C LYS A 406 -10.26 -9.93 -17.73
N HIS A 407 -10.17 -8.80 -18.44
CA HIS A 407 -8.97 -8.43 -19.18
C HIS A 407 -7.72 -8.39 -18.26
N HIS A 408 -7.86 -7.81 -17.07
CA HIS A 408 -6.75 -7.70 -16.13
C HIS A 408 -6.29 -9.06 -15.59
N MET A 409 -7.22 -9.95 -15.25
CA MET A 409 -6.90 -11.31 -14.79
C MET A 409 -6.21 -12.15 -15.88
N GLU A 410 -6.70 -12.09 -17.11
CA GLU A 410 -6.12 -12.81 -18.25
C GLU A 410 -4.70 -12.34 -18.59
N THR A 411 -4.39 -11.05 -18.41
CA THR A 411 -3.11 -10.46 -18.85
C THR A 411 -2.06 -10.36 -17.73
N HIS A 412 -2.47 -10.19 -16.47
CA HIS A 412 -1.54 -9.79 -15.42
C HIS A 412 -1.52 -10.70 -14.18
N LEU A 413 -2.50 -11.60 -14.00
CA LEU A 413 -2.60 -12.40 -12.78
C LEU A 413 -2.38 -13.90 -13.05
N ASP A 414 -1.99 -14.60 -11.98
CA ASP A 414 -1.93 -16.06 -11.93
C ASP A 414 -3.06 -16.56 -11.01
N MET A 415 -4.17 -16.95 -11.62
CA MET A 415 -5.40 -17.35 -10.91
C MET A 415 -5.24 -18.61 -10.06
N VAL A 416 -4.23 -19.43 -10.32
CA VAL A 416 -3.98 -20.68 -9.57
C VAL A 416 -3.66 -20.41 -8.09
N LYS A 417 -3.17 -19.21 -7.77
CA LYS A 417 -2.78 -18.81 -6.42
C LYS A 417 -3.93 -18.30 -5.55
N PHE A 418 -5.11 -18.07 -6.12
CA PHE A 418 -6.22 -17.47 -5.38
C PHE A 418 -7.11 -18.51 -4.70
N MET A 419 -7.69 -18.12 -3.55
CA MET A 419 -8.73 -18.90 -2.86
C MET A 419 -10.06 -18.86 -3.60
N GLN A 420 -10.36 -17.72 -4.28
CA GLN A 420 -11.59 -17.52 -5.03
C GLN A 420 -11.41 -17.88 -6.51
N THR A 421 -12.48 -18.35 -7.15
CA THR A 421 -12.50 -18.61 -8.60
C THR A 421 -12.62 -17.29 -9.38
N GLU A 422 -12.18 -17.33 -10.65
CA GLU A 422 -12.34 -16.21 -11.58
C GLU A 422 -13.81 -15.76 -11.66
N ASP A 423 -14.74 -16.69 -11.88
CA ASP A 423 -16.19 -16.40 -11.94
C ASP A 423 -16.70 -15.73 -10.65
N GLY A 424 -16.18 -16.15 -9.49
CA GLY A 424 -16.52 -15.56 -8.20
C GLY A 424 -16.06 -14.10 -8.10
N ILE A 425 -14.84 -13.80 -8.53
CA ILE A 425 -14.30 -12.45 -8.57
C ILE A 425 -15.11 -11.58 -9.54
N LEU A 426 -15.37 -12.06 -10.76
CA LEU A 426 -16.15 -11.34 -11.77
C LEU A 426 -17.55 -10.99 -11.28
N LYS A 427 -18.21 -11.93 -10.59
CA LYS A 427 -19.53 -11.69 -10.01
C LYS A 427 -19.52 -10.64 -8.92
N LEU A 428 -18.46 -10.58 -8.08
CA LEU A 428 -18.30 -9.54 -7.07
C LEU A 428 -18.09 -8.17 -7.71
N LEU A 429 -17.30 -8.09 -8.78
CA LEU A 429 -17.08 -6.85 -9.55
C LEU A 429 -18.39 -6.34 -10.16
N GLU A 430 -19.17 -7.21 -10.81
CA GLU A 430 -20.49 -6.88 -11.37
C GLU A 430 -21.43 -6.33 -10.27
N LEU A 431 -21.51 -7.00 -9.14
CA LEU A 431 -22.35 -6.57 -8.02
C LEU A 431 -21.94 -5.21 -7.45
N GLU A 432 -20.65 -4.92 -7.35
CA GLU A 432 -20.17 -3.61 -6.85
C GLU A 432 -20.43 -2.50 -7.87
N GLU A 433 -20.34 -2.76 -9.17
CA GLU A 433 -20.73 -1.79 -10.21
C GLU A 433 -22.23 -1.47 -10.17
N LEU A 434 -23.09 -2.50 -10.05
CA LEU A 434 -24.53 -2.31 -9.88
C LEU A 434 -24.85 -1.48 -8.62
N ARG A 435 -24.19 -1.78 -7.49
CA ARG A 435 -24.35 -1.00 -6.24
C ARG A 435 -23.85 0.43 -6.38
N TYR A 436 -22.78 0.65 -7.15
CA TYR A 436 -22.29 2.00 -7.44
C TYR A 436 -23.32 2.82 -8.22
N HIS A 437 -23.91 2.26 -9.27
CA HIS A 437 -24.96 2.95 -10.04
C HIS A 437 -26.24 3.20 -9.22
N GLU A 438 -26.64 2.23 -8.39
CA GLU A 438 -27.78 2.41 -7.48
C GLU A 438 -27.51 3.51 -6.46
N MET A 439 -26.29 3.55 -5.91
CA MET A 439 -25.88 4.59 -4.97
C MET A 439 -25.86 5.98 -5.64
N LEU A 440 -25.35 6.11 -6.87
CA LEU A 440 -25.38 7.39 -7.61
C LEU A 440 -26.81 7.88 -7.79
N ARG A 441 -27.72 7.00 -8.19
CA ARG A 441 -29.13 7.33 -8.39
C ARG A 441 -29.83 7.79 -7.09
N LYS A 442 -29.53 7.13 -5.96
CA LYS A 442 -30.04 7.51 -4.64
C LYS A 442 -29.29 8.72 -4.07
N GLY A 443 -27.99 8.81 -4.36
CA GLY A 443 -27.08 9.83 -3.90
C GLY A 443 -27.42 11.22 -4.43
N GLU A 444 -27.87 11.32 -5.67
CA GLU A 444 -28.29 12.58 -6.29
C GLU A 444 -29.36 13.30 -5.46
N SER A 445 -30.38 12.56 -5.02
CA SER A 445 -31.40 13.09 -4.14
C SER A 445 -30.87 13.49 -2.75
N ALA A 446 -29.95 12.70 -2.18
CA ALA A 446 -29.37 12.98 -0.88
C ALA A 446 -28.46 14.22 -0.93
N VAL A 447 -27.60 14.33 -1.95
CA VAL A 447 -26.73 15.50 -2.17
C VAL A 447 -27.58 16.73 -2.42
N LYS A 448 -28.58 16.64 -3.29
CA LYS A 448 -29.52 17.76 -3.56
C LYS A 448 -30.18 18.27 -2.28
N THR A 449 -30.63 17.37 -1.41
CA THR A 449 -31.26 17.75 -0.14
C THR A 449 -30.22 18.35 0.83
N ALA A 450 -29.07 17.74 0.98
CA ALA A 450 -28.02 18.21 1.88
C ALA A 450 -27.44 19.57 1.43
N PHE A 451 -27.35 19.81 0.11
CA PHE A 451 -26.79 21.05 -0.44
C PHE A 451 -27.83 22.20 -0.49
N GLN A 452 -29.11 21.93 -0.30
CA GLN A 452 -30.10 23.00 -0.07
C GLN A 452 -29.80 23.81 1.21
N GLU A 453 -29.06 23.23 2.15
CA GLU A 453 -28.62 23.92 3.37
C GLU A 453 -27.38 24.80 3.14
N ILE A 454 -26.74 24.72 1.96
CA ILE A 454 -25.52 25.46 1.62
C ILE A 454 -25.88 26.73 0.86
N SER A 455 -25.25 27.86 1.22
CA SER A 455 -25.37 29.10 0.45
C SER A 455 -24.89 28.90 -0.99
N LYS A 456 -25.61 29.48 -1.96
CA LYS A 456 -25.17 29.45 -3.36
C LYS A 456 -23.86 30.19 -3.64
N GLU A 457 -23.39 30.99 -2.68
CA GLU A 457 -22.15 31.76 -2.73
C GLU A 457 -21.00 31.02 -2.03
N ALA A 458 -21.25 29.84 -1.42
CA ALA A 458 -20.22 29.04 -0.78
C ALA A 458 -19.26 28.47 -1.81
N LEU A 459 -17.96 28.49 -1.50
CA LEU A 459 -16.90 27.91 -2.31
C LEU A 459 -16.50 26.51 -1.78
N GLU A 460 -16.83 26.22 -0.54
CA GLU A 460 -16.51 24.94 0.11
C GLU A 460 -17.76 24.29 0.70
N VAL A 461 -17.83 22.97 0.65
CA VAL A 461 -18.87 22.19 1.32
C VAL A 461 -18.51 22.07 2.80
N PRO A 462 -19.45 22.39 3.74
CA PRO A 462 -19.21 22.17 5.16
C PRO A 462 -18.85 20.71 5.49
N ASP A 463 -17.83 20.51 6.29
CA ASP A 463 -17.32 19.18 6.67
C ASP A 463 -18.42 18.26 7.23
N GLU A 464 -19.31 18.79 8.05
CA GLU A 464 -20.42 18.03 8.67
C GLU A 464 -21.35 17.41 7.64
N ILE A 465 -21.59 18.12 6.52
CA ILE A 465 -22.40 17.62 5.41
C ILE A 465 -21.65 16.47 4.71
N LEU A 466 -20.35 16.63 4.48
CA LEU A 466 -19.53 15.59 3.86
C LEU A 466 -19.41 14.35 4.76
N PHE A 467 -19.21 14.55 6.07
CA PHE A 467 -19.22 13.44 7.03
C PHE A 467 -20.55 12.69 7.03
N ARG A 468 -21.67 13.42 7.13
CA ARG A 468 -23.03 12.85 7.11
C ARG A 468 -23.30 12.07 5.81
N LEU A 469 -22.97 12.62 4.66
CA LEU A 469 -23.13 11.95 3.35
C LEU A 469 -22.27 10.69 3.25
N SER A 470 -21.06 10.74 3.79
CA SER A 470 -20.12 9.60 3.77
C SER A 470 -20.56 8.49 4.73
N GLU A 471 -20.88 8.83 5.98
CA GLU A 471 -21.24 7.87 7.03
C GLU A 471 -22.62 7.24 6.80
N GLU A 472 -23.64 8.04 6.49
CA GLU A 472 -25.02 7.54 6.36
C GLU A 472 -25.34 6.97 4.97
N ARG A 473 -24.71 7.49 3.91
CA ARG A 473 -25.05 7.18 2.52
C ARG A 473 -23.91 6.54 1.72
N GLY A 474 -22.71 6.52 2.27
CA GLY A 474 -21.52 6.03 1.58
C GLY A 474 -21.11 6.89 0.38
N ILE A 475 -21.54 8.17 0.34
CA ILE A 475 -21.19 9.13 -0.71
C ILE A 475 -19.87 9.79 -0.29
N THR A 476 -18.80 9.51 -1.03
CA THR A 476 -17.51 10.14 -0.76
C THR A 476 -17.52 11.63 -1.09
N PRO A 477 -16.63 12.45 -0.51
CA PRO A 477 -16.55 13.88 -0.80
C PRO A 477 -16.46 14.19 -2.29
N ASP A 478 -15.61 13.51 -3.00
CA ASP A 478 -15.42 13.68 -4.44
C ASP A 478 -16.72 13.37 -5.24
N MET A 479 -17.47 12.36 -4.80
CA MET A 479 -18.74 12.01 -5.42
C MET A 479 -19.80 13.09 -5.13
N ALA A 480 -19.82 13.64 -3.91
CA ALA A 480 -20.71 14.74 -3.56
C ALA A 480 -20.45 15.95 -4.46
N ILE A 481 -19.18 16.29 -4.71
CA ILE A 481 -18.79 17.37 -5.63
C ILE A 481 -19.20 17.04 -7.08
N SER A 482 -18.91 15.85 -7.58
CA SER A 482 -19.29 15.45 -8.94
C SER A 482 -20.81 15.50 -9.16
N ILE A 483 -21.60 15.07 -8.16
CA ILE A 483 -23.06 15.16 -8.21
C ILE A 483 -23.51 16.63 -8.13
N SER A 484 -22.87 17.45 -7.28
CA SER A 484 -23.24 18.86 -7.14
C SER A 484 -23.04 19.64 -8.44
N GLN A 485 -21.96 19.39 -9.16
CA GLN A 485 -21.70 20.00 -10.47
C GLN A 485 -22.82 19.68 -11.47
N LYS A 486 -23.27 18.40 -11.53
CA LYS A 486 -24.42 18.00 -12.35
C LYS A 486 -25.74 18.71 -11.95
N LEU A 487 -25.84 19.17 -10.70
CA LEU A 487 -26.98 19.88 -10.16
C LEU A 487 -26.84 21.41 -10.26
N GLY A 488 -25.75 21.92 -10.85
CA GLY A 488 -25.52 23.36 -11.09
C GLY A 488 -24.78 24.07 -9.95
N TRP A 489 -24.04 23.35 -9.11
CA TRP A 489 -23.08 23.91 -8.15
C TRP A 489 -21.65 23.73 -8.68
N ASP A 490 -21.25 24.54 -9.65
CA ASP A 490 -19.99 24.36 -10.38
C ASP A 490 -18.72 24.76 -9.57
N ASN A 491 -18.89 25.60 -8.52
CA ASN A 491 -17.77 26.22 -7.79
C ASN A 491 -17.51 25.62 -6.40
N LEU A 492 -18.25 24.58 -6.02
CA LEU A 492 -18.03 23.93 -4.71
C LEU A 492 -16.82 23.02 -4.73
N SER A 493 -16.01 23.11 -3.67
CA SER A 493 -14.84 22.27 -3.44
C SER A 493 -14.89 21.62 -2.06
N VAL A 494 -14.03 20.64 -1.87
CA VAL A 494 -13.72 20.06 -0.55
C VAL A 494 -12.52 20.79 0.00
N ARG A 495 -12.57 21.24 1.25
CA ARG A 495 -11.42 21.92 1.86
C ARG A 495 -10.17 21.03 1.89
N VAL A 496 -9.02 21.67 1.78
CA VAL A 496 -7.72 21.00 1.93
C VAL A 496 -7.63 20.40 3.35
N GLY A 497 -7.22 19.12 3.42
CA GLY A 497 -7.06 18.39 4.70
C GLY A 497 -8.29 17.59 5.16
N PHE A 498 -9.46 17.71 4.51
CA PHE A 498 -10.66 16.93 4.89
C PHE A 498 -10.41 15.42 4.92
N SER A 499 -9.64 14.89 3.96
CA SER A 499 -9.33 13.45 3.89
C SER A 499 -8.49 12.99 5.08
N ALA A 500 -7.60 13.84 5.60
CA ALA A 500 -6.83 13.57 6.80
C ALA A 500 -7.73 13.55 8.05
N ASP A 501 -8.63 14.53 8.17
CA ASP A 501 -9.58 14.59 9.28
C ASP A 501 -10.57 13.42 9.27
N MET A 502 -10.98 12.96 8.08
CA MET A 502 -11.80 11.76 7.92
C MET A 502 -11.04 10.50 8.36
N ALA A 503 -9.76 10.38 8.00
CA ALA A 503 -8.92 9.28 8.42
C ALA A 503 -8.71 9.29 9.94
N ASP A 504 -8.44 10.46 10.54
CA ASP A 504 -8.30 10.64 11.99
C ASP A 504 -9.60 10.34 12.75
N ARG A 505 -10.75 10.75 12.22
CA ARG A 505 -12.06 10.44 12.79
C ARG A 505 -12.32 8.93 12.78
N ASN A 506 -12.04 8.25 11.67
CA ASN A 506 -12.15 6.81 11.56
C ASN A 506 -11.17 6.08 12.49
N ALA A 507 -9.92 6.58 12.64
CA ALA A 507 -8.94 6.05 13.57
C ALA A 507 -9.37 6.24 15.04
N LYS A 508 -9.99 7.37 15.40
CA LYS A 508 -10.54 7.62 16.74
C LYS A 508 -11.70 6.67 17.05
N LEU A 509 -12.61 6.46 16.12
CA LEU A 509 -13.71 5.49 16.26
C LEU A 509 -13.16 4.07 16.50
N THR A 510 -12.09 3.70 15.80
CA THR A 510 -11.41 2.41 15.97
C THR A 510 -10.69 2.32 17.32
N LYS A 511 -10.03 3.40 17.78
CA LYS A 511 -9.38 3.48 19.11
C LYS A 511 -10.39 3.45 20.25
N ASP A 512 -11.54 4.07 20.09
CA ASP A 512 -12.61 4.04 21.09
C ASP A 512 -13.26 2.65 21.16
N ALA A 513 -13.40 1.94 20.03
CA ALA A 513 -13.79 0.54 19.99
C ALA A 513 -12.73 -0.37 20.65
N ALA A 514 -11.43 -0.11 20.45
CA ALA A 514 -10.34 -0.82 21.11
C ALA A 514 -10.30 -0.57 22.63
N LYS A 515 -10.52 0.68 23.09
CA LYS A 515 -10.65 1.00 24.52
C LYS A 515 -11.83 0.32 25.19
N ASN A 516 -12.94 0.13 24.45
CA ASN A 516 -14.08 -0.63 24.96
C ASN A 516 -13.77 -2.14 25.03
N LYS A 517 -12.97 -2.69 24.09
CA LYS A 517 -12.40 -4.05 24.20
C LYS A 517 -11.48 -4.20 25.43
N GLU A 518 -10.65 -3.20 25.71
CA GLU A 518 -9.78 -3.18 26.91
C GLU A 518 -10.58 -3.18 28.23
N LYS A 519 -11.69 -2.44 28.31
CA LYS A 519 -12.61 -2.51 29.46
C LYS A 519 -13.23 -3.90 29.64
N THR A 520 -13.60 -4.56 28.57
CA THR A 520 -14.13 -5.94 28.61
C THR A 520 -13.04 -6.93 29.04
N GLN A 521 -11.79 -6.74 28.62
CA GLN A 521 -10.63 -7.52 29.08
C GLN A 521 -10.30 -7.30 30.57
N ILE A 522 -10.51 -6.11 31.11
CA ILE A 522 -10.28 -5.83 32.53
C ILE A 522 -11.28 -6.59 33.41
N LEU A 523 -12.53 -6.73 32.96
CA LEU A 523 -13.56 -7.54 33.65
C LEU A 523 -13.19 -9.03 33.65
N SER A 524 -12.51 -9.53 32.63
CA SER A 524 -12.14 -10.95 32.49
C SER A 524 -10.87 -11.36 33.26
N LYS A 525 -10.02 -10.39 33.71
CA LYS A 525 -8.73 -10.69 34.37
C LYS A 525 -8.83 -11.47 35.66
N ASN A 526 -10.00 -11.52 36.29
CA ASN A 526 -10.24 -12.22 37.56
C ASN A 526 -11.11 -13.47 37.41
N LEU A 527 -11.47 -13.85 36.18
CA LEU A 527 -12.30 -15.03 35.93
C LEU A 527 -11.44 -16.18 35.37
N GLU A 528 -11.83 -17.41 35.66
CA GLU A 528 -11.24 -18.58 35.04
C GLU A 528 -11.46 -18.54 33.52
N LYS A 529 -10.49 -19.03 32.75
CA LYS A 529 -10.57 -19.04 31.31
C LYS A 529 -11.64 -20.01 30.82
N THR A 530 -12.59 -19.55 30.02
CA THR A 530 -13.59 -20.38 29.37
C THR A 530 -12.94 -21.42 28.45
N SER A 531 -13.31 -22.70 28.61
CA SER A 531 -12.89 -23.77 27.70
C SER A 531 -13.57 -23.61 26.35
N GLN A 532 -12.79 -23.61 25.28
CA GLN A 532 -13.25 -23.39 23.91
C GLN A 532 -13.46 -24.74 23.20
N ASP A 533 -14.55 -25.44 23.58
CA ASP A 533 -14.82 -26.82 23.16
C ASP A 533 -15.15 -26.95 21.66
N TYR A 534 -15.47 -25.86 20.97
CA TYR A 534 -15.64 -25.83 19.51
C TYR A 534 -14.35 -26.17 18.73
N TYR A 535 -13.19 -26.15 19.37
CA TYR A 535 -11.94 -26.64 18.76
C TYR A 535 -11.76 -28.17 18.91
N LEU A 536 -12.48 -28.80 19.83
CA LEU A 536 -12.36 -30.24 20.07
C LEU A 536 -13.17 -31.04 19.07
N ASP A 537 -14.41 -30.63 18.81
CA ASP A 537 -15.31 -31.23 17.84
C ASP A 537 -16.31 -30.19 17.32
N THR A 538 -16.26 -29.90 16.03
CA THR A 538 -17.13 -28.93 15.36
C THR A 538 -18.54 -29.44 15.09
N ASN A 539 -18.83 -30.73 15.33
CA ASN A 539 -20.14 -31.35 15.11
C ASN A 539 -21.01 -31.38 16.35
N ILE A 540 -20.48 -31.01 17.53
CA ILE A 540 -21.28 -30.95 18.77
C ILE A 540 -22.14 -29.69 18.71
N THR A 541 -23.47 -29.87 18.84
CA THR A 541 -24.45 -28.77 18.82
C THR A 541 -25.05 -28.49 20.19
N ASP A 542 -24.94 -29.44 21.13
CA ASP A 542 -25.55 -29.37 22.48
C ASP A 542 -24.47 -29.55 23.54
N PHE A 543 -24.47 -28.68 24.55
CA PHE A 543 -23.56 -28.77 25.68
C PHE A 543 -24.15 -28.23 26.95
N SER A 544 -23.58 -28.62 28.09
CA SER A 544 -23.91 -28.06 29.40
C SER A 544 -22.72 -27.29 29.94
N ALA A 545 -22.96 -26.11 30.47
CA ALA A 545 -21.92 -25.24 31.03
C ALA A 545 -22.42 -24.63 32.36
N ASN A 546 -21.47 -24.23 33.21
CA ASN A 546 -21.78 -23.46 34.40
C ASN A 546 -21.57 -21.98 34.14
N VAL A 547 -22.47 -21.16 34.65
CA VAL A 547 -22.31 -19.71 34.64
C VAL A 547 -21.28 -19.31 35.71
N ILE A 548 -20.11 -18.82 35.32
CA ILE A 548 -19.07 -18.39 36.24
C ILE A 548 -19.14 -16.88 36.55
N HIS A 549 -19.83 -16.11 35.69
CA HIS A 549 -20.13 -14.71 35.93
C HIS A 549 -21.42 -14.29 35.23
N CYS A 550 -22.21 -13.44 35.91
CA CYS A 550 -23.40 -12.85 35.33
C CYS A 550 -23.57 -11.43 35.87
N GLU A 551 -23.61 -10.44 34.98
CA GLU A 551 -23.75 -9.03 35.33
C GLU A 551 -24.81 -8.34 34.45
N LYS A 552 -25.61 -7.46 35.06
CA LYS A 552 -26.60 -6.68 34.32
C LYS A 552 -25.92 -5.61 33.49
N ILE A 553 -26.26 -5.52 32.20
CA ILE A 553 -25.71 -4.51 31.30
C ILE A 553 -26.25 -3.14 31.69
N SER A 554 -25.37 -2.20 32.05
CA SER A 554 -25.75 -0.82 32.36
C SER A 554 -26.06 -0.03 31.08
N ASP A 555 -26.93 0.97 31.19
CA ASP A 555 -27.35 1.80 30.06
C ASP A 555 -26.16 2.53 29.38
N SER A 556 -25.07 2.80 30.14
CA SER A 556 -23.82 3.34 29.58
C SER A 556 -23.00 2.37 28.74
N ASN A 557 -23.20 1.07 28.92
CA ASN A 557 -22.51 0.01 28.18
C ASN A 557 -23.33 -0.52 26.99
N ARG A 558 -24.61 -0.18 26.90
CA ARG A 558 -25.49 -0.62 25.80
C ARG A 558 -25.11 -0.04 24.45
N SER A 559 -24.65 1.21 24.41
CA SER A 559 -24.25 1.88 23.16
C SER A 559 -22.94 1.36 22.56
N SER A 560 -22.17 0.55 23.29
CA SER A 560 -20.89 0.00 22.87
C SER A 560 -20.98 -1.45 22.35
N LEU A 561 -22.14 -2.10 22.48
CA LEU A 561 -22.38 -3.45 21.97
C LEU A 561 -23.12 -3.33 20.63
N SER A 562 -22.46 -3.69 19.53
CA SER A 562 -23.10 -3.75 18.21
C SER A 562 -23.95 -5.03 18.15
N PHE A 563 -25.26 -4.89 18.25
CA PHE A 563 -26.20 -5.98 17.96
C PHE A 563 -26.65 -5.89 16.51
N SER A 564 -26.76 -7.04 15.82
CA SER A 564 -27.40 -7.10 14.51
C SER A 564 -28.85 -6.64 14.63
N ASN A 565 -29.37 -5.87 13.66
CA ASN A 565 -30.71 -5.29 13.66
C ASN A 565 -31.87 -6.30 13.65
N GLU A 566 -31.61 -7.59 13.87
CA GLU A 566 -32.59 -8.68 13.81
C GLU A 566 -33.02 -9.21 15.18
N VAL A 567 -32.52 -8.63 16.29
CA VAL A 567 -32.89 -9.09 17.64
C VAL A 567 -34.06 -8.29 18.15
N GLU A 568 -35.22 -8.93 18.27
CA GLU A 568 -36.49 -8.34 18.80
C GLU A 568 -36.43 -7.90 20.27
N GLN A 569 -35.42 -8.33 21.06
CA GLN A 569 -35.24 -7.94 22.46
C GLN A 569 -33.78 -7.58 22.76
N GLU A 570 -33.58 -6.42 23.36
CA GLU A 570 -32.26 -5.97 23.80
C GLU A 570 -31.71 -6.86 24.92
N PRO A 571 -30.41 -7.26 24.86
CA PRO A 571 -29.79 -8.06 25.91
C PRO A 571 -29.73 -7.28 27.23
N THR A 572 -30.07 -7.96 28.31
CA THR A 572 -30.14 -7.36 29.64
C THR A 572 -28.97 -7.72 30.54
N HIS A 573 -28.29 -8.83 30.25
CA HIS A 573 -27.19 -9.34 31.06
C HIS A 573 -26.03 -9.84 30.22
N MET A 574 -24.81 -9.64 30.71
CA MET A 574 -23.59 -10.28 30.26
C MET A 574 -23.36 -11.56 31.06
N VAL A 575 -23.15 -12.68 30.40
CA VAL A 575 -22.93 -13.99 31.00
C VAL A 575 -21.62 -14.58 30.53
N VAL A 576 -20.79 -15.08 31.44
CA VAL A 576 -19.55 -15.81 31.14
C VAL A 576 -19.72 -17.26 31.62
N LEU A 577 -19.37 -18.21 30.78
CA LEU A 577 -19.48 -19.65 31.01
C LEU A 577 -18.09 -20.26 31.26
N ASP A 578 -18.04 -21.39 32.00
CA ASP A 578 -16.82 -22.16 32.20
C ASP A 578 -16.34 -22.87 30.92
N ARG A 579 -17.26 -23.17 29.99
CA ARG A 579 -17.00 -23.77 28.69
C ARG A 579 -18.00 -23.29 27.65
N THR A 580 -17.63 -23.32 26.36
CA THR A 580 -18.51 -22.84 25.29
C THR A 580 -18.29 -23.58 23.97
N LEU A 581 -19.38 -23.76 23.22
CA LEU A 581 -19.39 -24.12 21.81
C LEU A 581 -19.63 -22.91 20.90
N PHE A 582 -19.96 -21.75 21.47
CA PHE A 582 -20.13 -20.54 20.68
C PHE A 582 -18.78 -20.07 20.11
N TYR A 583 -18.68 -20.04 18.80
CA TYR A 583 -17.52 -19.49 18.12
C TYR A 583 -17.51 -17.97 18.29
N PRO A 584 -16.36 -17.35 18.62
CA PRO A 584 -16.30 -15.90 18.80
C PRO A 584 -16.55 -15.17 17.47
N GLU A 585 -17.31 -14.09 17.54
CA GLU A 585 -17.53 -13.20 16.42
C GLU A 585 -16.19 -12.62 15.95
N GLY A 586 -15.77 -12.97 14.74
CA GLY A 586 -14.49 -12.55 14.17
C GLY A 586 -14.35 -12.95 12.72
N GLY A 587 -13.68 -12.11 11.90
CA GLY A 587 -13.35 -12.47 10.53
C GLY A 587 -14.54 -12.65 9.57
N GLY A 588 -15.71 -12.08 9.88
CA GLY A 588 -16.90 -12.17 9.01
C GLY A 588 -17.75 -13.43 9.23
N GLN A 589 -17.49 -14.20 10.29
CA GLN A 589 -18.37 -15.25 10.77
C GLN A 589 -19.37 -14.66 11.77
N LEU A 590 -20.64 -15.11 11.67
CA LEU A 590 -21.72 -14.75 12.59
C LEU A 590 -21.61 -15.58 13.87
#